data_9b23f315081f20a3400a3693658d0a18
#
_entry.id   9b23f315081f20a3400a3693658d0a18
#
_cell.length_a   1.000
_cell.length_b   1.000
_cell.length_c   1.000
_cell.angle_alpha   90.00
_cell.angle_beta   90.00
_cell.angle_gamma   90.00
#
_symmetry.space_group_name_H-M   'P 1'
#
loop_
_entity.id
_entity.type
_entity.pdbx_description
1 polymer ?
#
loop_
_entity_poly.entity_id
_entity_poly.type
_entity_poly.pdbx_seq_one_letter_code
_entity_poly.pdbx_strand_id
1 'polypeptide(L)'
;MIRLGTSGFSYDDWVGVFYPADLPKREWLAFYARQFDTLELNVTYYRVPDRRTVAGWAERTPPNFLFAVKAFKGLTHERQAPDFEDFVASIEPLRQAGKLGCILAQFPYSFAPNPANWSYLGRLREGLGDHNVVVEFRQRAWVGSETFERLKVLGLGYCCVDEPRLEGLMPPEARATAPVAYVRFHGRNARKWWEHDQAWERYDYSYAAEELREWVPRLRQLEEESEVVLVYANNHYRSQSVDTLRTLRSMLAGADPG
;
A
#
# COMPACT_ATOMS: atom_id res chain seq x y z
N MET A 1 -10.10 -11.10 -7.27
CA MET A 1 -10.92 -9.87 -7.00
C MET A 1 -10.00 -8.68 -6.77
N ILE A 2 -10.22 -7.55 -7.50
CA ILE A 2 -9.43 -6.31 -7.38
C ILE A 2 -10.15 -5.35 -6.43
N ARG A 3 -9.45 -4.81 -5.43
CA ARG A 3 -9.93 -3.78 -4.50
C ARG A 3 -9.08 -2.52 -4.63
N LEU A 4 -9.75 -1.37 -4.66
CA LEU A 4 -9.13 -0.07 -4.89
C LEU A 4 -9.27 0.82 -3.66
N GLY A 5 -8.17 1.42 -3.20
CA GLY A 5 -8.13 2.33 -2.06
C GLY A 5 -6.94 3.28 -2.10
N THR A 6 -6.87 4.20 -1.16
CA THR A 6 -5.78 5.18 -1.07
C THR A 6 -4.80 4.83 0.04
N SER A 7 -3.58 5.33 -0.08
CA SER A 7 -2.59 5.32 1.00
C SER A 7 -2.88 6.44 1.98
N GLY A 8 -3.68 6.13 3.01
CA GLY A 8 -4.22 7.11 3.95
C GLY A 8 -5.54 7.73 3.47
N PHE A 9 -6.26 8.35 4.41
CA PHE A 9 -7.57 8.97 4.16
C PHE A 9 -7.73 10.31 4.88
N SER A 10 -6.88 10.61 5.85
CA SER A 10 -7.04 11.77 6.74
C SER A 10 -6.14 12.93 6.31
N TYR A 11 -6.54 13.59 5.23
CA TYR A 11 -5.84 14.71 4.63
C TYR A 11 -6.71 15.95 4.63
N ASP A 12 -6.23 17.05 5.23
CA ASP A 12 -7.00 18.29 5.35
C ASP A 12 -7.21 19.00 3.99
N ASP A 13 -6.30 18.80 3.04
CA ASP A 13 -6.40 19.28 1.66
C ASP A 13 -7.44 18.54 0.79
N TRP A 14 -8.08 17.50 1.34
CA TRP A 14 -9.20 16.80 0.70
C TRP A 14 -10.56 17.44 1.02
N VAL A 15 -10.61 18.36 1.98
CA VAL A 15 -11.84 19.08 2.34
C VAL A 15 -12.27 20.01 1.21
N GLY A 16 -13.53 19.92 0.82
CA GLY A 16 -14.09 20.68 -0.33
C GLY A 16 -13.79 20.06 -1.70
N VAL A 17 -12.92 19.02 -1.77
CA VAL A 17 -12.62 18.30 -3.01
C VAL A 17 -13.19 16.88 -2.97
N PHE A 18 -12.82 16.12 -1.96
CA PHE A 18 -13.32 14.75 -1.72
C PHE A 18 -14.30 14.69 -0.55
N TYR A 19 -13.96 15.31 0.58
CA TYR A 19 -14.86 15.43 1.72
C TYR A 19 -15.73 16.67 1.60
N PRO A 20 -17.04 16.59 1.92
CA PRO A 20 -17.87 17.78 2.10
C PRO A 20 -17.23 18.75 3.09
N ALA A 21 -17.34 20.06 2.81
CA ALA A 21 -16.68 21.08 3.61
C ALA A 21 -17.14 21.14 5.08
N ASP A 22 -18.36 20.71 5.34
CA ASP A 22 -19.01 20.66 6.65
C ASP A 22 -18.90 19.31 7.35
N LEU A 23 -18.25 18.29 6.71
CA LEU A 23 -18.14 16.95 7.28
C LEU A 23 -17.11 16.91 8.42
N PRO A 24 -17.51 16.58 9.67
CA PRO A 24 -16.59 16.48 10.78
C PRO A 24 -15.50 15.41 10.55
N LYS A 25 -14.27 15.70 10.95
CA LYS A 25 -13.11 14.79 10.74
C LYS A 25 -13.33 13.38 11.30
N ARG A 26 -14.08 13.23 12.39
CA ARG A 26 -14.45 11.93 12.96
C ARG A 26 -15.27 11.04 12.03
N GLU A 27 -15.95 11.64 11.04
CA GLU A 27 -16.81 10.95 10.07
C GLU A 27 -16.11 10.64 8.74
N TRP A 28 -14.87 11.13 8.54
CA TRP A 28 -14.14 10.97 7.30
C TRP A 28 -13.92 9.48 6.95
N LEU A 29 -13.57 8.63 7.91
CA LEU A 29 -13.38 7.21 7.63
C LEU A 29 -14.68 6.53 7.17
N ALA A 30 -15.80 6.84 7.80
CA ALA A 30 -17.10 6.30 7.41
C ALA A 30 -17.56 6.82 6.04
N PHE A 31 -17.26 8.08 5.74
CA PHE A 31 -17.49 8.65 4.40
C PHE A 31 -16.61 7.96 3.35
N TYR A 32 -15.31 7.84 3.62
CA TYR A 32 -14.35 7.17 2.75
C TYR A 32 -14.76 5.74 2.43
N ALA A 33 -15.18 4.97 3.43
CA ALA A 33 -15.59 3.58 3.30
C ALA A 33 -16.89 3.35 2.51
N ARG A 34 -17.64 4.43 2.17
CA ARG A 34 -18.74 4.38 1.20
C ARG A 34 -18.28 4.54 -0.25
N GLN A 35 -17.05 5.03 -0.47
CA GLN A 35 -16.48 5.28 -1.80
C GLN A 35 -15.48 4.20 -2.23
N PHE A 36 -14.79 3.61 -1.25
CA PHE A 36 -13.75 2.60 -1.44
C PHE A 36 -13.99 1.42 -0.49
N ASP A 37 -13.50 0.26 -0.87
CA ASP A 37 -13.66 -1.00 -0.13
C ASP A 37 -12.36 -1.47 0.57
N THR A 38 -11.30 -0.69 0.46
CA THR A 38 -10.02 -0.91 1.14
C THR A 38 -9.30 0.40 1.44
N LEU A 39 -8.39 0.35 2.42
CA LEU A 39 -7.58 1.49 2.86
C LEU A 39 -6.21 1.02 3.33
N GLU A 40 -5.14 1.71 2.94
CA GLU A 40 -3.81 1.53 3.51
C GLU A 40 -3.61 2.50 4.70
N LEU A 41 -3.39 1.95 5.89
CA LEU A 41 -3.12 2.71 7.11
C LEU A 41 -1.63 3.02 7.23
N ASN A 42 -1.26 4.29 7.07
CA ASN A 42 0.14 4.76 7.14
C ASN A 42 0.53 5.32 8.51
N VAL A 43 -0.43 5.70 9.35
CA VAL A 43 -0.17 6.23 10.69
C VAL A 43 0.59 5.24 11.58
N THR A 44 0.40 3.95 11.35
CA THR A 44 1.05 2.84 12.04
C THR A 44 2.56 2.77 11.80
N TYR A 45 3.07 3.36 10.71
CA TYR A 45 4.49 3.49 10.44
C TYR A 45 5.21 4.39 11.46
N TYR A 46 4.55 5.47 11.89
CA TYR A 46 5.14 6.45 12.81
C TYR A 46 5.04 6.04 14.28
N ARG A 47 3.98 5.34 14.62
CA ARG A 47 3.74 4.83 15.98
C ARG A 47 2.84 3.59 15.94
N VAL A 48 3.07 2.68 16.84
CA VAL A 48 2.17 1.54 17.08
C VAL A 48 0.89 2.09 17.77
N PRO A 49 -0.30 1.96 17.16
CA PRO A 49 -1.54 2.47 17.75
C PRO A 49 -2.01 1.56 18.88
N ASP A 50 -2.78 2.10 19.81
CA ASP A 50 -3.47 1.28 20.81
C ASP A 50 -4.62 0.46 20.19
N ARG A 51 -4.94 -0.69 20.81
CA ARG A 51 -5.96 -1.63 20.32
C ARG A 51 -7.36 -1.00 20.20
N ARG A 52 -7.71 -0.03 21.07
CA ARG A 52 -9.00 0.65 21.03
C ARG A 52 -9.12 1.53 19.79
N THR A 53 -8.07 2.24 19.44
CA THR A 53 -8.01 3.01 18.18
C THR A 53 -8.22 2.11 16.98
N VAL A 54 -7.55 0.95 16.94
CA VAL A 54 -7.65 -0.01 15.85
C VAL A 54 -9.05 -0.65 15.77
N ALA A 55 -9.64 -1.02 16.90
CA ALA A 55 -11.02 -1.50 16.97
C ALA A 55 -12.01 -0.45 16.43
N GLY A 56 -11.81 0.83 16.79
CA GLY A 56 -12.62 1.93 16.28
C GLY A 56 -12.52 2.13 14.75
N TRP A 57 -11.43 1.74 14.11
CA TRP A 57 -11.37 1.70 12.63
C TRP A 57 -12.23 0.57 12.07
N ALA A 58 -12.17 -0.61 12.66
CA ALA A 58 -12.99 -1.75 12.25
C ALA A 58 -14.49 -1.45 12.38
N GLU A 59 -14.91 -0.85 13.49
CA GLU A 59 -16.32 -0.53 13.78
C GLU A 59 -16.92 0.51 12.82
N ARG A 60 -16.09 1.46 12.33
CA ARG A 60 -16.54 2.55 11.45
C ARG A 60 -16.53 2.22 9.96
N THR A 61 -16.29 0.96 9.59
CA THR A 61 -16.24 0.51 8.19
C THR A 61 -17.18 -0.66 7.95
N PRO A 62 -17.66 -0.87 6.71
CA PRO A 62 -18.54 -2.02 6.36
C PRO A 62 -17.88 -3.38 6.65
N PRO A 63 -18.64 -4.47 6.80
CA PRO A 63 -18.11 -5.80 7.13
C PRO A 63 -17.01 -6.30 6.19
N ASN A 64 -17.14 -6.06 4.90
CA ASN A 64 -16.19 -6.52 3.85
C ASN A 64 -15.06 -5.52 3.56
N PHE A 65 -14.95 -4.45 4.33
CA PHE A 65 -13.88 -3.48 4.16
C PHE A 65 -12.54 -4.07 4.61
N LEU A 66 -11.48 -3.93 3.79
CA LEU A 66 -10.16 -4.42 4.12
C LEU A 66 -9.19 -3.29 4.44
N PHE A 67 -8.34 -3.52 5.42
CA PHE A 67 -7.22 -2.65 5.73
C PHE A 67 -5.91 -3.32 5.35
N ALA A 68 -5.04 -2.63 4.63
CA ALA A 68 -3.61 -2.89 4.63
C ALA A 68 -2.97 -2.03 5.71
N VAL A 69 -2.12 -2.62 6.53
CA VAL A 69 -1.49 -1.90 7.65
C VAL A 69 0.00 -1.77 7.38
N LYS A 70 0.50 -0.53 7.22
CA LYS A 70 1.93 -0.30 7.04
C LYS A 70 2.67 -0.61 8.34
N ALA A 71 3.67 -1.47 8.25
CA ALA A 71 4.50 -1.88 9.38
C ALA A 71 5.20 -0.67 10.04
N PHE A 72 5.32 -0.72 11.35
CA PHE A 72 6.04 0.30 12.13
C PHE A 72 7.49 0.43 11.65
N LYS A 73 8.02 1.66 11.63
CA LYS A 73 9.38 1.95 11.16
C LYS A 73 10.48 1.14 11.88
N GLY A 74 10.26 0.81 13.14
CA GLY A 74 11.14 -0.09 13.91
C GLY A 74 11.34 -1.47 13.27
N LEU A 75 10.31 -1.96 12.55
CA LEU A 75 10.35 -3.25 11.87
C LEU A 75 10.98 -3.19 10.46
N THR A 76 11.10 -2.03 9.85
CA THR A 76 11.52 -1.92 8.45
C THR A 76 12.73 -1.02 8.22
N HIS A 77 12.82 0.10 8.92
CA HIS A 77 13.88 1.10 8.75
C HIS A 77 14.95 0.99 9.84
N GLU A 78 14.55 0.97 11.09
CA GLU A 78 15.47 0.93 12.24
C GLU A 78 16.05 -0.48 12.47
N ARG A 79 15.21 -1.51 12.57
CA ARG A 79 15.55 -2.96 12.57
C ARG A 79 16.53 -3.44 13.64
N GLN A 80 16.91 -2.60 14.59
CA GLN A 80 17.90 -2.94 15.61
C GLN A 80 17.31 -3.78 16.74
N ALA A 81 16.11 -3.42 17.17
CA ALA A 81 15.33 -4.15 18.18
C ALA A 81 13.86 -4.19 17.75
N PRO A 82 13.52 -4.97 16.71
CA PRO A 82 12.16 -4.98 16.18
C PRO A 82 11.21 -5.65 17.18
N ASP A 83 10.25 -4.90 17.67
CA ASP A 83 9.16 -5.40 18.50
C ASP A 83 7.99 -5.83 17.61
N PHE A 84 8.05 -7.07 17.17
CA PHE A 84 6.99 -7.68 16.35
C PHE A 84 5.74 -7.96 17.18
N GLU A 85 5.90 -8.39 18.41
CA GLU A 85 4.80 -8.81 19.28
C GLU A 85 3.86 -7.65 19.58
N ASP A 86 4.39 -6.51 20.02
CA ASP A 86 3.62 -5.30 20.28
C ASP A 86 2.88 -4.81 19.03
N PHE A 87 3.55 -4.83 17.88
CA PHE A 87 2.91 -4.43 16.63
C PHE A 87 1.76 -5.36 16.24
N VAL A 88 1.98 -6.69 16.26
CA VAL A 88 0.96 -7.70 15.95
C VAL A 88 -0.22 -7.61 16.92
N ALA A 89 0.06 -7.49 18.23
CA ALA A 89 -0.97 -7.32 19.24
C ALA A 89 -1.82 -6.07 19.02
N SER A 90 -1.20 -4.98 18.57
CA SER A 90 -1.89 -3.71 18.27
C SER A 90 -2.93 -3.84 17.15
N ILE A 91 -2.62 -4.58 16.07
CA ILE A 91 -3.49 -4.72 14.89
C ILE A 91 -4.48 -5.89 14.99
N GLU A 92 -4.40 -6.68 16.04
CA GLU A 92 -5.26 -7.85 16.28
C GLU A 92 -6.77 -7.55 16.17
N PRO A 93 -7.31 -6.38 16.58
CA PRO A 93 -8.72 -6.07 16.40
C PRO A 93 -9.18 -6.08 14.92
N LEU A 94 -8.31 -5.70 13.97
CA LEU A 94 -8.64 -5.82 12.54
C LEU A 94 -8.69 -7.28 12.08
N ARG A 95 -7.78 -8.13 12.59
CA ARG A 95 -7.78 -9.56 12.29
C ARG A 95 -9.03 -10.23 12.84
N GLN A 96 -9.39 -9.96 14.09
CA GLN A 96 -10.59 -10.49 14.74
C GLN A 96 -11.88 -10.08 14.04
N ALA A 97 -11.90 -8.86 13.46
CA ALA A 97 -13.03 -8.38 12.67
C ALA A 97 -13.06 -8.92 11.23
N GLY A 98 -12.08 -9.74 10.81
CA GLY A 98 -11.93 -10.21 9.42
C GLY A 98 -11.60 -9.09 8.43
N LYS A 99 -11.01 -7.99 8.90
CA LYS A 99 -10.74 -6.78 8.09
C LYS A 99 -9.25 -6.50 7.85
N LEU A 100 -8.36 -7.33 8.37
CA LEU A 100 -6.93 -7.23 8.06
C LEU A 100 -6.64 -7.96 6.74
N GLY A 101 -6.40 -7.20 5.67
CA GLY A 101 -6.02 -7.74 4.36
C GLY A 101 -4.56 -8.19 4.36
N CYS A 102 -3.65 -7.31 4.75
CA CYS A 102 -2.23 -7.64 4.88
C CYS A 102 -1.47 -6.59 5.71
N ILE A 103 -0.21 -6.93 6.02
CA ILE A 103 0.79 -6.00 6.56
C ILE A 103 1.73 -5.59 5.43
N LEU A 104 1.89 -4.29 5.18
CA LEU A 104 2.85 -3.76 4.22
C LEU A 104 4.17 -3.43 4.92
N ALA A 105 5.21 -4.19 4.65
CA ALA A 105 6.57 -3.94 5.11
C ALA A 105 7.37 -3.20 4.02
N GLN A 106 7.34 -1.87 4.03
CA GLN A 106 8.10 -1.05 3.08
C GLN A 106 9.50 -0.76 3.63
N PHE A 107 10.51 -1.12 2.86
CA PHE A 107 11.92 -0.91 3.19
C PHE A 107 12.50 0.38 2.58
N PRO A 108 13.55 0.97 3.18
CA PRO A 108 14.23 2.13 2.61
C PRO A 108 15.05 1.76 1.36
N TYR A 109 15.44 2.77 0.56
CA TYR A 109 16.27 2.57 -0.63
C TYR A 109 17.61 1.87 -0.32
N SER A 110 18.18 2.11 0.86
CA SER A 110 19.43 1.45 1.31
C SER A 110 19.30 -0.05 1.59
N PHE A 111 18.07 -0.60 1.58
CA PHE A 111 17.85 -2.03 1.78
C PHE A 111 18.07 -2.78 0.46
N ALA A 112 19.33 -3.12 0.18
CA ALA A 112 19.76 -3.83 -1.04
C ALA A 112 19.69 -5.37 -0.86
N PRO A 113 19.59 -6.17 -1.95
CA PRO A 113 19.63 -7.63 -1.87
C PRO A 113 21.02 -8.13 -1.50
N ASN A 114 21.19 -8.51 -0.24
CA ASN A 114 22.39 -9.14 0.30
C ASN A 114 22.02 -10.20 1.34
N PRO A 115 22.93 -11.10 1.76
CA PRO A 115 22.62 -12.18 2.68
C PRO A 115 22.00 -11.71 4.00
N ALA A 116 22.47 -10.60 4.57
CA ALA A 116 21.94 -10.07 5.84
C ALA A 116 20.49 -9.59 5.72
N ASN A 117 20.15 -8.90 4.61
CA ASN A 117 18.81 -8.43 4.36
C ASN A 117 17.85 -9.58 4.00
N TRP A 118 18.31 -10.61 3.31
CA TRP A 118 17.54 -11.85 3.12
C TRP A 118 17.25 -12.56 4.44
N SER A 119 18.28 -12.69 5.32
CA SER A 119 18.08 -13.22 6.65
C SER A 119 17.09 -12.39 7.46
N TYR A 120 17.11 -11.07 7.29
CA TYR A 120 16.14 -10.20 7.94
C TYR A 120 14.70 -10.42 7.45
N LEU A 121 14.49 -10.64 6.13
CA LEU A 121 13.17 -10.99 5.60
C LEU A 121 12.62 -12.28 6.19
N GLY A 122 13.48 -13.29 6.44
CA GLY A 122 13.10 -14.49 7.19
C GLY A 122 12.63 -14.17 8.61
N ARG A 123 13.39 -13.38 9.36
CA ARG A 123 12.99 -12.94 10.72
C ARG A 123 11.71 -12.11 10.73
N LEU A 124 11.53 -11.24 9.74
CA LEU A 124 10.29 -10.47 9.56
C LEU A 124 9.08 -11.40 9.37
N ARG A 125 9.24 -12.43 8.53
CA ARG A 125 8.19 -13.44 8.30
C ARG A 125 7.82 -14.17 9.59
N GLU A 126 8.82 -14.65 10.33
CA GLU A 126 8.64 -15.33 11.62
C GLU A 126 7.96 -14.41 12.65
N GLY A 127 8.47 -13.20 12.80
CA GLY A 127 7.96 -12.23 13.79
C GLY A 127 6.54 -11.73 13.50
N LEU A 128 6.12 -11.72 12.24
CA LEU A 128 4.75 -11.34 11.86
C LEU A 128 3.78 -12.54 11.81
N GLY A 129 4.23 -13.75 12.12
CA GLY A 129 3.37 -14.95 12.27
C GLY A 129 2.57 -15.28 10.99
N ASP A 130 1.32 -15.70 11.13
CA ASP A 130 0.47 -16.17 10.02
C ASP A 130 -0.18 -15.07 9.18
N HIS A 131 0.16 -13.80 9.44
CA HIS A 131 -0.43 -12.70 8.68
C HIS A 131 0.06 -12.70 7.23
N ASN A 132 -0.79 -12.25 6.32
CA ASN A 132 -0.36 -11.89 4.97
C ASN A 132 0.61 -10.70 5.07
N VAL A 133 1.82 -10.88 4.59
CA VAL A 133 2.87 -9.83 4.61
C VAL A 133 3.31 -9.55 3.19
N VAL A 134 3.26 -8.28 2.82
CA VAL A 134 3.74 -7.77 1.53
C VAL A 134 4.97 -6.92 1.77
N VAL A 135 6.03 -7.15 0.99
CA VAL A 135 7.27 -6.37 1.06
C VAL A 135 7.36 -5.40 -0.11
N GLU A 136 7.62 -4.14 0.20
CA GLU A 136 7.91 -3.11 -0.80
C GLU A 136 9.38 -2.75 -0.76
N PHE A 137 10.04 -2.95 -1.88
CA PHE A 137 11.40 -2.52 -2.12
C PHE A 137 11.43 -1.18 -2.85
N ARG A 138 12.57 -0.47 -2.74
CA ARG A 138 12.79 0.81 -3.39
C ARG A 138 13.94 0.79 -4.39
N GLN A 139 14.67 -0.31 -4.44
CA GLN A 139 15.86 -0.45 -5.27
C GLN A 139 15.66 -1.52 -6.34
N ARG A 140 15.93 -1.17 -7.60
CA ARG A 140 15.79 -2.05 -8.78
C ARG A 140 16.53 -3.39 -8.64
N ALA A 141 17.60 -3.43 -7.86
CA ALA A 141 18.39 -4.65 -7.62
C ALA A 141 17.58 -5.82 -7.03
N TRP A 142 16.39 -5.55 -6.45
CA TRP A 142 15.46 -6.57 -5.96
C TRP A 142 14.62 -7.20 -7.08
N VAL A 143 14.65 -6.69 -8.31
CA VAL A 143 13.81 -7.20 -9.40
C VAL A 143 14.54 -8.31 -10.16
N GLY A 144 14.03 -9.52 -10.05
CA GLY A 144 14.58 -10.69 -10.74
C GLY A 144 13.90 -11.99 -10.30
N SER A 145 13.99 -13.02 -11.13
CA SER A 145 13.35 -14.32 -10.90
C SER A 145 13.76 -14.94 -9.56
N GLU A 146 15.04 -14.86 -9.18
CA GLU A 146 15.53 -15.37 -7.89
C GLU A 146 14.81 -14.70 -6.72
N THR A 147 14.64 -13.37 -6.76
CA THR A 147 13.90 -12.63 -5.71
C THR A 147 12.48 -13.12 -5.59
N PHE A 148 11.78 -13.25 -6.72
CA PHE A 148 10.37 -13.65 -6.71
C PHE A 148 10.19 -15.07 -6.17
N GLU A 149 11.04 -16.01 -6.58
CA GLU A 149 11.00 -17.38 -6.06
C GLU A 149 11.32 -17.45 -4.56
N ARG A 150 12.31 -16.69 -4.09
CA ARG A 150 12.63 -16.62 -2.66
C ARG A 150 11.50 -16.01 -1.84
N LEU A 151 10.83 -14.97 -2.34
CA LEU A 151 9.65 -14.40 -1.68
C LEU A 151 8.50 -15.40 -1.60
N LYS A 152 8.24 -16.17 -2.65
CA LYS A 152 7.25 -17.26 -2.65
C LYS A 152 7.57 -18.31 -1.56
N VAL A 153 8.82 -18.75 -1.48
CA VAL A 153 9.26 -19.72 -0.46
C VAL A 153 9.07 -19.16 0.96
N LEU A 154 9.30 -17.86 1.16
CA LEU A 154 9.09 -17.20 2.44
C LEU A 154 7.61 -16.87 2.71
N GLY A 155 6.70 -17.06 1.76
CA GLY A 155 5.30 -16.64 1.88
C GLY A 155 5.13 -15.12 2.00
N LEU A 156 6.02 -14.36 1.36
CA LEU A 156 6.00 -12.89 1.32
C LEU A 156 5.47 -12.39 -0.03
N GLY A 157 4.48 -11.51 -0.01
CA GLY A 157 3.98 -10.84 -1.20
C GLY A 157 4.96 -9.77 -1.70
N TYR A 158 5.14 -9.69 -3.01
CA TYR A 158 5.87 -8.60 -3.65
C TYR A 158 4.94 -7.41 -3.89
N CYS A 159 5.35 -6.21 -3.48
CA CYS A 159 4.63 -4.98 -3.81
C CYS A 159 5.05 -4.49 -5.19
N CYS A 160 4.14 -4.53 -6.15
CA CYS A 160 4.29 -3.92 -7.45
C CYS A 160 4.15 -2.40 -7.32
N VAL A 161 5.01 -1.62 -7.94
CA VAL A 161 4.95 -0.16 -7.81
C VAL A 161 4.91 0.53 -9.17
N ASP A 162 4.18 1.65 -9.24
CA ASP A 162 4.30 2.64 -10.30
C ASP A 162 4.91 3.90 -9.71
N GLU A 163 6.10 4.23 -10.19
CA GLU A 163 6.91 5.38 -9.76
C GLU A 163 7.71 5.92 -10.96
N PRO A 164 8.42 7.07 -10.85
CA PRO A 164 9.17 7.63 -11.97
C PRO A 164 10.19 6.64 -12.55
N ARG A 165 10.39 6.69 -13.87
CA ARG A 165 11.37 5.86 -14.60
C ARG A 165 12.78 6.42 -14.42
N LEU A 166 13.27 6.49 -13.17
CA LEU A 166 14.62 6.93 -12.85
C LEU A 166 15.55 5.74 -12.64
N GLU A 167 16.83 5.94 -12.90
CA GLU A 167 17.84 4.90 -12.66
C GLU A 167 17.86 4.46 -11.20
N GLY A 168 17.96 3.16 -10.99
CA GLY A 168 17.97 2.56 -9.65
C GLY A 168 16.61 2.38 -8.97
N LEU A 169 15.54 3.03 -9.46
CA LEU A 169 14.18 2.85 -8.96
C LEU A 169 13.52 1.57 -9.51
N MET A 170 12.42 1.18 -8.89
CA MET A 170 11.68 -0.03 -9.25
C MET A 170 10.99 0.14 -10.62
N PRO A 171 11.10 -0.83 -11.53
CA PRO A 171 10.29 -0.86 -12.74
C PRO A 171 8.85 -1.26 -12.39
N PRO A 172 7.89 -1.03 -13.32
CA PRO A 172 6.49 -1.43 -13.15
C PRO A 172 6.30 -2.94 -13.37
N GLU A 173 6.98 -3.73 -12.58
CA GLU A 173 6.91 -5.19 -12.63
C GLU A 173 5.68 -5.68 -11.87
N ALA A 174 4.81 -6.42 -12.55
CA ALA A 174 3.61 -7.02 -11.94
C ALA A 174 3.87 -8.51 -11.66
N ARG A 175 3.92 -8.89 -10.38
CA ARG A 175 4.16 -10.27 -9.91
C ARG A 175 3.40 -10.56 -8.63
N ALA A 176 2.67 -11.65 -8.61
CA ALA A 176 2.13 -12.22 -7.40
C ALA A 176 3.10 -13.28 -6.83
N THR A 177 3.53 -13.10 -5.60
CA THR A 177 4.41 -14.05 -4.90
C THR A 177 3.75 -14.64 -3.65
N ALA A 178 2.51 -14.23 -3.33
CA ALA A 178 1.70 -14.67 -2.21
C ALA A 178 0.21 -14.55 -2.56
N PRO A 179 -0.73 -15.09 -1.75
CA PRO A 179 -2.17 -15.00 -2.00
C PRO A 179 -2.71 -13.56 -2.15
N VAL A 180 -2.04 -12.58 -1.53
CA VAL A 180 -2.35 -11.15 -1.68
C VAL A 180 -1.36 -10.51 -2.64
N ALA A 181 -1.84 -10.11 -3.82
CA ALA A 181 -1.11 -9.22 -4.72
C ALA A 181 -1.32 -7.76 -4.31
N TYR A 182 -0.30 -6.93 -4.47
CA TYR A 182 -0.29 -5.57 -3.96
C TYR A 182 0.30 -4.59 -4.97
N VAL A 183 -0.38 -3.49 -5.23
CA VAL A 183 0.07 -2.47 -6.17
C VAL A 183 0.01 -1.10 -5.52
N ARG A 184 1.06 -0.28 -5.69
CA ARG A 184 1.11 1.11 -5.23
C ARG A 184 1.43 2.05 -6.38
N PHE A 185 0.54 3.02 -6.58
CA PHE A 185 0.74 4.14 -7.50
C PHE A 185 1.31 5.33 -6.73
N HIS A 186 2.62 5.57 -6.87
CA HIS A 186 3.32 6.65 -6.15
C HIS A 186 3.28 8.00 -6.87
N GLY A 187 2.84 8.02 -8.14
CA GLY A 187 3.03 9.16 -9.03
C GLY A 187 4.36 9.08 -9.76
N ARG A 188 4.43 9.70 -10.95
CA ARG A 188 5.62 9.71 -11.81
C ARG A 188 6.34 11.06 -11.79
N ASN A 189 6.29 11.81 -10.69
CA ASN A 189 6.95 13.12 -10.56
C ASN A 189 8.47 12.97 -10.45
N ALA A 190 9.15 12.82 -11.60
CA ALA A 190 10.61 12.63 -11.65
C ALA A 190 11.38 13.85 -11.14
N ARG A 191 10.84 15.07 -11.31
CA ARG A 191 11.53 16.31 -10.92
C ARG A 191 11.68 16.45 -9.41
N LYS A 192 10.66 16.03 -8.66
CA LYS A 192 10.58 16.15 -7.20
C LYS A 192 10.82 14.83 -6.47
N TRP A 193 11.29 13.79 -7.16
CA TRP A 193 11.45 12.47 -6.54
C TRP A 193 12.55 12.45 -5.49
N TRP A 194 13.71 13.01 -5.80
CA TRP A 194 14.86 13.06 -4.91
C TRP A 194 14.98 14.40 -4.19
N GLU A 195 14.70 15.51 -4.88
CA GLU A 195 14.86 16.88 -4.38
C GLU A 195 13.49 17.54 -4.21
N HIS A 196 13.04 17.68 -2.98
CA HIS A 196 11.78 18.31 -2.61
C HIS A 196 11.88 18.97 -1.24
N ASP A 197 11.22 20.11 -1.06
CA ASP A 197 11.16 20.84 0.20
C ASP A 197 10.13 20.23 1.16
N GLN A 198 9.05 19.71 0.61
CA GLN A 198 7.98 19.07 1.37
C GLN A 198 7.74 17.64 0.87
N ALA A 199 7.54 16.70 1.79
CA ALA A 199 7.39 15.27 1.46
C ALA A 199 6.25 14.98 0.47
N TRP A 200 5.19 15.80 0.46
CA TRP A 200 4.06 15.63 -0.45
C TRP A 200 4.39 15.99 -1.91
N GLU A 201 5.38 16.85 -2.18
CA GLU A 201 5.75 17.26 -3.55
C GLU A 201 6.17 16.07 -4.43
N ARG A 202 6.79 15.06 -3.83
CA ARG A 202 7.11 13.79 -4.50
C ARG A 202 5.89 13.12 -5.07
N TYR A 203 4.76 13.20 -4.36
CA TYR A 203 3.51 12.50 -4.65
C TYR A 203 2.46 13.43 -5.32
N ASP A 204 2.83 14.68 -5.62
CA ASP A 204 2.02 15.59 -6.41
C ASP A 204 2.12 15.19 -7.89
N TYR A 205 1.20 14.35 -8.31
CA TYR A 205 1.16 13.82 -9.66
C TYR A 205 -0.26 13.37 -10.04
N SER A 206 -0.77 13.89 -11.14
CA SER A 206 -2.02 13.44 -11.74
C SER A 206 -1.73 12.48 -12.87
N TYR A 207 -2.16 11.24 -12.73
CA TYR A 207 -2.00 10.23 -13.79
C TYR A 207 -2.86 10.55 -15.01
N ALA A 208 -2.26 10.49 -16.19
CA ALA A 208 -3.00 10.47 -17.44
C ALA A 208 -3.70 9.11 -17.65
N ALA A 209 -4.80 9.10 -18.40
CA ALA A 209 -5.56 7.88 -18.68
C ALA A 209 -4.69 6.80 -19.34
N GLU A 210 -3.80 7.21 -20.27
CA GLU A 210 -2.87 6.31 -20.99
C GLU A 210 -1.93 5.59 -20.02
N GLU A 211 -1.42 6.28 -19.00
CA GLU A 211 -0.52 5.72 -18.00
C GLU A 211 -1.22 4.66 -17.15
N LEU A 212 -2.49 4.90 -16.79
CA LEU A 212 -3.30 3.94 -16.05
C LEU A 212 -3.72 2.75 -16.92
N ARG A 213 -3.97 2.98 -18.22
CA ARG A 213 -4.31 1.93 -19.17
C ARG A 213 -3.21 0.87 -19.28
N GLU A 214 -1.92 1.25 -19.11
CA GLU A 214 -0.79 0.31 -19.05
C GLU A 214 -0.94 -0.73 -17.91
N TRP A 215 -1.65 -0.38 -16.83
CA TRP A 215 -1.81 -1.24 -15.67
C TRP A 215 -3.02 -2.18 -15.75
N VAL A 216 -4.00 -1.90 -16.60
CA VAL A 216 -5.22 -2.74 -16.69
C VAL A 216 -4.87 -4.21 -16.97
N PRO A 217 -4.08 -4.56 -18.01
CA PRO A 217 -3.71 -5.96 -18.25
C PRO A 217 -2.88 -6.56 -17.12
N ARG A 218 -1.98 -5.78 -16.48
CA ARG A 218 -1.18 -6.23 -15.34
C ARG A 218 -2.05 -6.55 -14.12
N LEU A 219 -3.06 -5.72 -13.85
CA LEU A 219 -4.00 -5.95 -12.74
C LEU A 219 -4.87 -7.19 -12.99
N ARG A 220 -5.27 -7.45 -14.24
CA ARG A 220 -5.98 -8.67 -14.62
C ARG A 220 -5.11 -9.92 -14.45
N GLN A 221 -3.85 -9.85 -14.89
CA GLN A 221 -2.89 -10.92 -14.64
C GLN A 221 -2.75 -11.20 -13.12
N LEU A 222 -2.55 -10.17 -12.30
CA LEU A 222 -2.45 -10.33 -10.85
C LEU A 222 -3.73 -10.92 -10.23
N GLU A 223 -4.91 -10.58 -10.78
CA GLU A 223 -6.19 -11.14 -10.34
C GLU A 223 -6.29 -12.64 -10.61
N GLU A 224 -5.72 -13.12 -11.72
CA GLU A 224 -5.66 -14.54 -12.06
C GLU A 224 -4.64 -15.30 -11.18
N GLU A 225 -3.56 -14.63 -10.74
CA GLU A 225 -2.45 -15.22 -10.00
C GLU A 225 -2.63 -15.15 -8.46
N SER A 226 -3.67 -14.47 -7.94
CA SER A 226 -3.85 -14.23 -6.50
C SER A 226 -5.31 -14.31 -6.05
N GLU A 227 -5.54 -14.48 -4.75
CA GLU A 227 -6.88 -14.48 -4.15
C GLU A 227 -7.50 -13.07 -4.15
N VAL A 228 -6.67 -12.06 -3.87
CA VAL A 228 -7.07 -10.65 -3.86
C VAL A 228 -5.94 -9.76 -4.35
N VAL A 229 -6.29 -8.76 -5.15
CA VAL A 229 -5.38 -7.68 -5.56
C VAL A 229 -5.76 -6.42 -4.80
N LEU A 230 -4.87 -5.93 -3.96
CA LEU A 230 -5.02 -4.68 -3.24
C LEU A 230 -4.24 -3.57 -3.98
N VAL A 231 -4.94 -2.54 -4.42
CA VAL A 231 -4.38 -1.45 -5.22
C VAL A 231 -4.53 -0.14 -4.46
N TYR A 232 -3.42 0.54 -4.22
CA TYR A 232 -3.40 1.79 -3.48
C TYR A 232 -2.74 2.92 -4.24
N ALA A 233 -3.45 4.05 -4.34
CA ALA A 233 -2.92 5.29 -4.87
C ALA A 233 -2.31 6.13 -3.72
N ASN A 234 -1.02 6.45 -3.84
CA ASN A 234 -0.25 7.21 -2.85
C ASN A 234 0.04 8.66 -3.28
N ASN A 235 -0.40 9.06 -4.47
CA ASN A 235 -0.36 10.44 -4.96
C ASN A 235 -1.49 11.27 -4.32
N HIS A 236 -1.40 11.47 -2.99
CA HIS A 236 -2.50 11.95 -2.16
C HIS A 236 -2.79 13.46 -2.27
N TYR A 237 -1.86 14.27 -2.79
CA TYR A 237 -2.00 15.72 -2.83
C TYR A 237 -3.30 16.13 -3.52
N ARG A 238 -4.10 16.99 -2.85
CA ARG A 238 -5.41 17.48 -3.33
C ARG A 238 -6.34 16.39 -3.89
N SER A 239 -6.34 15.23 -3.27
CA SER A 239 -7.15 14.07 -3.66
C SER A 239 -6.86 13.45 -5.05
N GLN A 240 -5.73 13.74 -5.68
CA GLN A 240 -5.33 13.13 -6.96
C GLN A 240 -5.39 11.59 -6.92
N SER A 241 -5.11 10.98 -5.76
CA SER A 241 -5.26 9.55 -5.56
C SER A 241 -6.69 9.05 -5.75
N VAL A 242 -7.69 9.83 -5.35
CA VAL A 242 -9.11 9.50 -5.55
C VAL A 242 -9.45 9.49 -7.04
N ASP A 243 -8.98 10.48 -7.79
CA ASP A 243 -9.23 10.59 -9.23
C ASP A 243 -8.51 9.47 -9.99
N THR A 244 -7.25 9.15 -9.63
CA THR A 244 -6.50 8.00 -10.14
C THR A 244 -7.32 6.71 -10.02
N LEU A 245 -7.88 6.45 -8.83
CA LEU A 245 -8.64 5.22 -8.57
C LEU A 245 -10.01 5.20 -9.24
N ARG A 246 -10.68 6.34 -9.37
CA ARG A 246 -11.95 6.45 -10.10
C ARG A 246 -11.76 6.14 -11.59
N THR A 247 -10.71 6.71 -12.19
CA THR A 247 -10.35 6.43 -13.58
C THR A 247 -10.00 4.96 -13.77
N LEU A 248 -9.16 4.40 -12.90
CA LEU A 248 -8.79 2.98 -12.97
C LEU A 248 -10.00 2.05 -12.77
N ARG A 249 -10.92 2.39 -11.87
CA ARG A 249 -12.18 1.65 -11.66
C ARG A 249 -13.03 1.62 -12.94
N SER A 250 -13.17 2.76 -13.61
CA SER A 250 -13.89 2.87 -14.87
C SER A 250 -13.28 1.96 -15.94
N MET A 251 -11.97 2.01 -16.11
CA MET A 251 -11.25 1.15 -17.08
C MET A 251 -11.41 -0.34 -16.77
N LEU A 252 -11.31 -0.73 -15.50
CA LEU A 252 -11.50 -2.13 -15.08
C LEU A 252 -12.94 -2.62 -15.29
N ALA A 253 -13.92 -1.72 -15.27
CA ALA A 253 -15.32 -2.03 -15.61
C ALA A 253 -15.59 -2.08 -17.13
N GLY A 254 -14.59 -1.81 -17.99
CA GLY A 254 -14.72 -1.82 -19.43
C GLY A 254 -15.26 -0.50 -20.02
N ALA A 255 -15.36 0.56 -19.22
CA ALA A 255 -15.67 1.89 -19.71
C ALA A 255 -14.36 2.60 -20.11
N ASP A 256 -14.29 3.11 -21.34
CA ASP A 256 -13.15 3.95 -21.76
C ASP A 256 -13.41 5.38 -21.22
N PRO A 257 -12.60 5.89 -20.27
CA PRO A 257 -12.66 7.27 -19.88
C PRO A 257 -12.09 8.09 -21.06
N GLY A 258 -12.99 8.72 -21.84
CA GLY A 258 -12.65 9.59 -22.95
C GLY A 258 -11.73 10.76 -22.57
#